data_f50f956c1a13bf1654659cc47333406b
#
_entry.id   f50f956c1a13bf1654659cc47333406b
#
_cell.length_a   1.000
_cell.length_b   1.000
_cell.length_c   1.000
_cell.angle_alpha   90.00
_cell.angle_beta   90.00
_cell.angle_gamma   90.00
#
_symmetry.space_group_name_H-M   'P 1'
#
loop_
_entity.id
_entity.type
_entity.pdbx_description
1 polymer ?
#
loop_
_entity_poly.entity_id
_entity_poly.type
_entity_poly.pdbx_seq_one_letter_code
_entity_poly.pdbx_strand_id
1 'polypeptide(L)'
;MPELPEVETVARDLRGLVVGARIAGVRVSWLKTLRSQDPEAFARAVVGREIVGTSRRAKLVVLELDDGKAITIHLKMTGQLFVVRAGQLEDPYIRLIIEFADGRELWFRDIRKFGRVGVAARTGINGDLEGELGGGKGFKGFGPEPLEPSFTARVFRKRIRGRKGRLKPLLLDQGFVAGVGNIYADEALWAARLHPLRSAASLRPADEGRLYREMRRILAEAVARRGSSIDDYTAPDGDGSMQDELRVYQRAGEPCARCGRPIRRIVIGARSTHFCSWCQRLPANERAGAAAILRGMEPRIGRPAVPRTGPRWTEIGGGDGSLGIATGSTRRAAGAPAAAGSRASRADRTRRAAATRRAAARAAATDTSSLRPDGGGAAA
;
A
#
# COMPACT_ATOMS: atom_id res chain seq x y z
N MET A 1 3.39 -1.16 -5.21
CA MET A 1 4.15 -0.20 -4.35
C MET A 1 3.17 0.43 -3.38
N PRO A 2 3.36 0.30 -2.07
CA PRO A 2 2.52 0.97 -1.08
C PRO A 2 2.35 2.47 -1.35
N GLU A 3 1.12 2.93 -1.38
CA GLU A 3 0.70 4.32 -1.50
C GLU A 3 0.10 4.78 -0.16
N LEU A 4 -0.57 5.92 -0.10
CA LEU A 4 -1.14 6.45 1.14
C LEU A 4 -1.96 5.42 1.93
N PRO A 5 -2.94 4.70 1.34
CA PRO A 5 -3.79 3.79 2.12
C PRO A 5 -3.03 2.62 2.73
N GLU A 6 -2.11 2.00 1.98
CA GLU A 6 -1.32 0.87 2.47
C GLU A 6 -0.38 1.31 3.60
N VAL A 7 0.26 2.48 3.46
CA VAL A 7 1.16 3.02 4.48
C VAL A 7 0.39 3.47 5.73
N GLU A 8 -0.81 4.02 5.57
CA GLU A 8 -1.71 4.34 6.69
C GLU A 8 -2.11 3.09 7.47
N THR A 9 -2.43 2.01 6.76
CA THR A 9 -2.74 0.72 7.37
C THR A 9 -1.58 0.20 8.21
N VAL A 10 -0.36 0.17 7.64
CA VAL A 10 0.84 -0.25 8.37
C VAL A 10 1.09 0.62 9.61
N ALA A 11 0.95 1.94 9.50
CA ALA A 11 1.13 2.84 10.65
C ALA A 11 0.11 2.60 11.76
N ARG A 12 -1.14 2.29 11.41
CA ARG A 12 -2.20 1.95 12.37
C ARG A 12 -1.97 0.61 13.05
N ASP A 13 -1.60 -0.41 12.27
CA ASP A 13 -1.34 -1.76 12.79
C ASP A 13 -0.15 -1.74 13.76
N LEU A 14 0.91 -1.00 13.44
CA LEU A 14 2.06 -0.87 14.33
C LEU A 14 1.75 -0.14 15.64
N ARG A 15 0.75 0.73 15.69
CA ARG A 15 0.46 1.55 16.89
C ARG A 15 0.30 0.72 18.14
N GLY A 16 -0.53 -0.31 18.10
CA GLY A 16 -0.76 -1.21 19.24
C GLY A 16 0.42 -2.12 19.58
N LEU A 17 1.40 -2.21 18.67
CA LEU A 17 2.53 -3.13 18.81
C LEU A 17 3.80 -2.45 19.30
N VAL A 18 4.01 -1.17 18.98
CA VAL A 18 5.30 -0.51 19.25
C VAL A 18 5.20 0.74 20.14
N VAL A 19 4.02 1.33 20.32
CA VAL A 19 3.89 2.50 21.21
C VAL A 19 4.11 2.07 22.65
N GLY A 20 4.94 2.84 23.37
CA GLY A 20 5.43 2.51 24.73
C GLY A 20 6.68 1.62 24.73
N ALA A 21 7.11 1.09 23.58
CA ALA A 21 8.31 0.28 23.50
C ALA A 21 9.58 1.15 23.54
N ARG A 22 10.56 0.77 24.39
CA ARG A 22 11.88 1.40 24.47
C ARG A 22 12.86 0.66 23.57
N ILE A 23 13.58 1.40 22.74
CA ILE A 23 14.58 0.85 21.81
C ILE A 23 15.84 0.47 22.58
N ALA A 24 16.20 -0.81 22.56
CA ALA A 24 17.39 -1.35 23.22
C ALA A 24 18.60 -1.44 22.25
N GLY A 25 18.33 -1.66 20.96
CA GLY A 25 19.38 -1.84 19.97
C GLY A 25 18.90 -1.68 18.54
N VAL A 26 19.86 -1.64 17.60
CA VAL A 26 19.60 -1.61 16.16
C VAL A 26 20.62 -2.51 15.46
N ARG A 27 20.14 -3.39 14.58
CA ARG A 27 20.98 -4.18 13.68
C ARG A 27 20.67 -3.82 12.23
N VAL A 28 21.70 -3.50 11.44
CA VAL A 28 21.56 -3.12 10.03
C VAL A 28 22.31 -4.12 9.17
N SER A 29 21.58 -4.96 8.43
CA SER A 29 22.15 -5.95 7.52
C SER A 29 22.36 -5.43 6.09
N TRP A 30 21.79 -4.26 5.75
CA TRP A 30 21.95 -3.62 4.45
C TRP A 30 22.11 -2.10 4.59
N LEU A 31 23.37 -1.63 4.58
CA LEU A 31 23.73 -0.22 4.84
C LEU A 31 22.97 0.80 3.97
N LYS A 32 22.71 0.47 2.71
CA LYS A 32 21.94 1.36 1.80
C LYS A 32 20.50 1.59 2.25
N THR A 33 19.98 0.83 3.22
CA THR A 33 18.68 1.09 3.85
C THR A 33 18.69 2.43 4.58
N LEU A 34 19.78 2.78 5.23
CA LEU A 34 19.97 4.07 5.91
C LEU A 34 20.44 5.20 4.96
N ARG A 35 20.62 4.88 3.68
CA ARG A 35 21.06 5.80 2.64
C ARG A 35 22.47 6.35 2.88
N SER A 36 22.56 7.61 3.35
CA SER A 36 23.80 8.32 3.66
C SER A 36 24.05 8.43 5.18
N GLN A 37 23.11 7.96 6.00
CA GLN A 37 23.32 7.97 7.46
C GLN A 37 24.26 6.84 7.87
N ASP A 38 25.23 7.19 8.68
CA ASP A 38 26.10 6.24 9.35
C ASP A 38 25.27 5.37 10.33
N PRO A 39 25.42 4.02 10.33
CA PRO A 39 24.68 3.13 11.21
C PRO A 39 24.84 3.43 12.68
N GLU A 40 26.05 3.81 13.10
CA GLU A 40 26.30 4.18 14.50
C GLU A 40 25.63 5.49 14.86
N ALA A 41 25.64 6.49 13.96
CA ALA A 41 24.94 7.75 14.18
C ALA A 41 23.41 7.52 14.24
N PHE A 42 22.89 6.62 13.41
CA PHE A 42 21.48 6.21 13.48
C PHE A 42 21.18 5.55 14.82
N ALA A 43 21.98 4.57 15.25
CA ALA A 43 21.81 3.87 16.53
C ALA A 43 21.87 4.86 17.70
N ARG A 44 22.90 5.75 17.77
CA ARG A 44 23.00 6.79 18.79
C ARG A 44 21.78 7.71 18.86
N ALA A 45 21.11 7.94 17.73
CA ALA A 45 19.94 8.80 17.69
C ALA A 45 18.68 8.16 18.23
N VAL A 46 18.57 6.81 18.19
CA VAL A 46 17.32 6.11 18.52
C VAL A 46 17.41 5.16 19.71
N VAL A 47 18.58 4.61 20.04
CA VAL A 47 18.74 3.70 21.20
C VAL A 47 18.48 4.46 22.51
N GLY A 48 17.79 3.81 23.43
CA GLY A 48 17.34 4.38 24.71
C GLY A 48 16.06 5.22 24.59
N ARG A 49 15.57 5.50 23.38
CA ARG A 49 14.35 6.28 23.18
C ARG A 49 13.11 5.39 23.24
N GLU A 50 12.00 6.01 23.64
CA GLU A 50 10.69 5.39 23.67
C GLU A 50 9.88 5.82 22.44
N ILE A 51 9.18 4.88 21.81
CA ILE A 51 8.23 5.20 20.74
C ILE A 51 6.94 5.68 21.38
N VAL A 52 6.66 6.98 21.27
CA VAL A 52 5.47 7.62 21.87
C VAL A 52 4.28 7.69 20.91
N GLY A 53 4.47 7.38 19.63
CA GLY A 53 3.41 7.41 18.64
C GLY A 53 3.79 6.81 17.30
N THR A 54 2.77 6.46 16.52
CA THR A 54 2.92 6.09 15.11
C THR A 54 1.98 6.91 14.25
N SER A 55 2.48 7.39 13.14
CA SER A 55 1.71 8.16 12.18
C SER A 55 2.20 7.92 10.74
N ARG A 56 1.56 8.57 9.79
CA ARG A 56 1.95 8.53 8.39
C ARG A 56 2.16 9.96 7.86
N ARG A 57 3.19 10.13 7.04
CA ARG A 57 3.35 11.34 6.21
C ARG A 57 3.64 10.94 4.77
N ALA A 58 2.83 11.36 3.82
CA ALA A 58 2.93 10.93 2.41
C ALA A 58 2.91 9.39 2.31
N LYS A 59 4.02 8.77 1.88
CA LYS A 59 4.21 7.31 1.78
C LYS A 59 5.24 6.81 2.80
N LEU A 60 5.35 7.48 3.93
CA LEU A 60 6.26 7.16 5.01
C LEU A 60 5.49 6.73 6.25
N VAL A 61 5.88 5.62 6.84
CA VAL A 61 5.58 5.29 8.23
C VAL A 61 6.48 6.15 9.12
N VAL A 62 5.93 6.71 10.17
CA VAL A 62 6.63 7.59 11.12
C VAL A 62 6.44 6.99 12.51
N LEU A 63 7.55 6.67 13.18
CA LEU A 63 7.58 6.27 14.58
C LEU A 63 8.11 7.46 15.38
N GLU A 64 7.26 8.05 16.20
CA GLU A 64 7.55 9.26 16.97
C GLU A 64 8.29 8.89 18.24
N LEU A 65 9.40 9.59 18.55
CA LEU A 65 10.24 9.33 19.71
C LEU A 65 10.02 10.37 20.80
N ASP A 66 10.33 10.00 22.04
CA ASP A 66 10.16 10.81 23.26
C ASP A 66 11.01 12.09 23.28
N ASP A 67 12.07 12.18 22.45
CA ASP A 67 12.95 13.35 22.32
C ASP A 67 12.54 14.31 21.17
N GLY A 68 11.36 14.15 20.62
CA GLY A 68 10.85 14.98 19.51
C GLY A 68 11.43 14.62 18.13
N LYS A 69 12.26 13.57 18.03
CA LYS A 69 12.64 12.99 16.74
C LYS A 69 11.63 11.95 16.28
N ALA A 70 11.81 11.45 15.07
CA ALA A 70 11.03 10.35 14.54
C ALA A 70 11.88 9.45 13.65
N ILE A 71 11.64 8.14 13.73
CA ILE A 71 12.13 7.19 12.72
C ILE A 71 11.15 7.22 11.56
N THR A 72 11.66 7.40 10.35
CA THR A 72 10.87 7.46 9.12
C THR A 72 11.21 6.28 8.23
N ILE A 73 10.17 5.58 7.76
CA ILE A 73 10.35 4.35 6.97
C ILE A 73 9.58 4.49 5.66
N HIS A 74 10.30 4.44 4.54
CA HIS A 74 9.70 4.38 3.21
C HIS A 74 9.72 2.94 2.70
N LEU A 75 8.56 2.30 2.64
CA LEU A 75 8.43 0.89 2.24
C LEU A 75 8.82 0.64 0.77
N LYS A 76 8.74 1.65 -0.10
CA LYS A 76 8.98 1.53 -1.55
C LYS A 76 8.08 0.47 -2.19
N MET A 77 8.63 -0.62 -2.75
CA MET A 77 7.83 -1.59 -3.51
C MET A 77 7.53 -2.87 -2.72
N THR A 78 8.49 -3.34 -1.93
CA THR A 78 8.43 -4.64 -1.25
C THR A 78 8.77 -4.56 0.23
N GLY A 79 8.90 -3.35 0.78
CA GLY A 79 9.16 -3.15 2.20
C GLY A 79 7.96 -3.55 3.06
N GLN A 80 8.21 -4.31 4.11
CA GLN A 80 7.24 -4.79 5.09
C GLN A 80 7.81 -4.57 6.49
N LEU A 81 6.94 -4.37 7.47
CA LEU A 81 7.29 -4.22 8.87
C LEU A 81 6.58 -5.28 9.70
N PHE A 82 7.32 -6.01 10.51
CA PHE A 82 6.82 -7.07 11.38
C PHE A 82 7.32 -6.86 12.80
N VAL A 83 6.45 -7.04 13.79
CA VAL A 83 6.86 -7.12 15.20
C VAL A 83 6.87 -8.59 15.60
N VAL A 84 8.02 -9.07 16.03
CA VAL A 84 8.25 -10.47 16.39
C VAL A 84 8.91 -10.55 17.75
N ARG A 85 8.94 -11.75 18.36
CA ARG A 85 9.77 -12.00 19.54
C ARG A 85 11.21 -12.24 19.12
N ALA A 86 12.17 -11.77 19.90
CA ALA A 86 13.58 -12.04 19.67
C ALA A 86 13.88 -13.54 19.64
N GLY A 87 14.91 -13.92 18.86
CA GLY A 87 15.31 -15.31 18.70
C GLY A 87 14.56 -16.09 17.61
N GLN A 88 13.69 -15.46 16.86
CA GLN A 88 13.13 -16.08 15.65
C GLN A 88 14.19 -16.17 14.54
N LEU A 89 14.07 -17.18 13.68
CA LEU A 89 14.97 -17.34 12.53
C LEU A 89 14.75 -16.18 11.55
N GLU A 90 15.80 -15.41 11.29
CA GLU A 90 15.75 -14.29 10.39
C GLU A 90 15.66 -14.72 8.92
N ASP A 91 14.71 -14.13 8.20
CA ASP A 91 14.60 -14.21 6.75
C ASP A 91 15.78 -13.43 6.09
N PRO A 92 16.41 -13.95 5.02
CA PRO A 92 17.53 -13.30 4.34
C PRO A 92 17.18 -11.94 3.70
N TYR A 93 15.93 -11.56 3.73
CA TYR A 93 15.45 -10.26 3.23
C TYR A 93 15.26 -9.21 4.33
N ILE A 94 15.55 -9.51 5.59
CA ILE A 94 15.59 -8.51 6.66
C ILE A 94 16.74 -7.54 6.41
N ARG A 95 16.46 -6.24 6.43
CA ARG A 95 17.41 -5.17 6.12
C ARG A 95 17.79 -4.34 7.32
N LEU A 96 16.90 -4.26 8.29
CA LEU A 96 17.11 -3.55 9.54
C LEU A 96 16.21 -4.17 10.61
N ILE A 97 16.72 -4.26 11.83
CA ILE A 97 16.00 -4.67 13.01
C ILE A 97 16.14 -3.57 14.07
N ILE A 98 15.03 -3.22 14.71
CA ILE A 98 15.00 -2.41 15.92
C ILE A 98 14.63 -3.35 17.06
N GLU A 99 15.53 -3.50 18.02
CA GLU A 99 15.36 -4.33 19.21
C GLU A 99 14.70 -3.53 20.31
N PHE A 100 13.71 -4.09 21.00
CA PHE A 100 13.03 -3.47 22.11
C PHE A 100 13.48 -4.06 23.46
N ALA A 101 13.44 -3.26 24.50
CA ALA A 101 13.84 -3.67 25.85
C ALA A 101 12.98 -4.79 26.45
N ASP A 102 11.77 -5.01 25.90
CA ASP A 102 10.83 -6.07 26.30
C ASP A 102 11.06 -7.41 25.58
N GLY A 103 12.12 -7.53 24.79
CA GLY A 103 12.48 -8.75 24.07
C GLY A 103 11.72 -8.94 22.76
N ARG A 104 11.00 -7.93 22.28
CA ARG A 104 10.44 -7.91 20.92
C ARG A 104 11.39 -7.21 19.96
N GLU A 105 11.17 -7.42 18.66
CA GLU A 105 11.93 -6.79 17.57
C GLU A 105 10.98 -6.27 16.51
N LEU A 106 11.27 -5.10 15.95
CA LEU A 106 10.65 -4.60 14.72
C LEU A 106 11.57 -4.88 13.54
N TRP A 107 11.13 -5.75 12.66
CA TRP A 107 11.86 -6.16 11.47
C TRP A 107 11.42 -5.36 10.26
N PHE A 108 12.38 -4.78 9.54
CA PHE A 108 12.16 -4.20 8.23
C PHE A 108 12.66 -5.17 7.15
N ARG A 109 11.72 -5.86 6.51
CA ARG A 109 11.94 -6.81 5.43
C ARG A 109 11.80 -6.09 4.08
N ASP A 110 12.76 -6.27 3.17
CA ASP A 110 12.65 -5.71 1.80
C ASP A 110 13.43 -6.55 0.79
N ILE A 111 12.72 -7.31 -0.03
CA ILE A 111 13.29 -8.20 -1.04
C ILE A 111 14.10 -7.41 -2.05
N ARG A 112 13.57 -6.27 -2.53
CA ARG A 112 14.15 -5.48 -3.62
C ARG A 112 15.22 -4.47 -3.17
N LYS A 113 15.44 -4.31 -1.87
CA LYS A 113 16.45 -3.40 -1.29
C LYS A 113 16.27 -1.92 -1.68
N PHE A 114 15.03 -1.49 -1.96
CA PHE A 114 14.72 -0.09 -2.30
C PHE A 114 14.21 0.72 -1.12
N GLY A 115 13.74 0.03 -0.09
CA GLY A 115 13.24 0.64 1.12
C GLY A 115 14.27 1.52 1.81
N ARG A 116 13.80 2.48 2.59
CA ARG A 116 14.66 3.46 3.26
C ARG A 116 14.15 3.70 4.67
N VAL A 117 15.10 3.81 5.58
CA VAL A 117 14.89 4.17 6.98
C VAL A 117 15.78 5.36 7.29
N GLY A 118 15.35 6.26 8.14
CA GLY A 118 16.13 7.40 8.57
C GLY A 118 15.55 8.05 9.81
N VAL A 119 16.31 8.94 10.44
CA VAL A 119 15.85 9.76 11.56
C VAL A 119 15.60 11.18 11.06
N ALA A 120 14.47 11.76 11.50
CA ALA A 120 14.09 13.14 11.23
C ALA A 120 13.81 13.85 12.57
N ALA A 121 14.14 15.13 12.65
CA ALA A 121 13.72 15.98 13.76
C ALA A 121 12.32 16.55 13.47
N ARG A 122 11.46 16.69 14.48
CA ARG A 122 10.24 17.48 14.39
C ARG A 122 10.60 18.94 14.58
N THR A 123 10.29 19.78 13.61
CA THR A 123 10.53 21.19 13.65
C THR A 123 9.24 21.96 13.40
N GLY A 124 9.09 23.09 14.11
CA GLY A 124 7.98 24.02 13.94
C GLY A 124 6.70 23.69 14.69
N ILE A 125 5.79 24.68 14.73
CA ILE A 125 4.51 24.65 15.47
C ILE A 125 3.57 23.56 14.92
N ASN A 126 3.73 23.15 13.67
CA ASN A 126 2.89 22.12 13.02
C ASN A 126 3.52 20.71 13.06
N GLY A 127 4.63 20.52 13.77
CA GLY A 127 5.28 19.20 13.85
C GLY A 127 5.80 18.69 12.51
N ASP A 128 6.16 19.59 11.58
CA ASP A 128 6.81 19.21 10.34
C ASP A 128 8.13 18.50 10.65
N LEU A 129 8.41 17.43 9.92
CA LEU A 129 9.61 16.63 10.08
C LEU A 129 10.73 17.25 9.21
N GLU A 130 11.86 17.59 9.79
CA GLU A 130 13.07 18.00 9.07
C GLU A 130 14.17 16.94 9.22
N GLY A 131 14.78 16.57 8.11
CA GLY A 131 15.85 15.58 8.11
C GLY A 131 15.99 14.89 6.76
N GLU A 132 16.99 14.04 6.65
CA GLU A 132 17.14 13.17 5.49
C GLU A 132 16.09 12.07 5.50
N LEU A 133 15.05 12.29 4.73
CA LEU A 133 14.13 11.22 4.41
C LEU A 133 14.79 10.19 3.53
N GLY A 134 14.46 8.97 3.76
CA GLY A 134 14.82 7.86 2.88
C GLY A 134 14.39 8.02 1.41
N GLY A 135 14.43 9.22 0.86
CA GLY A 135 14.00 9.53 -0.50
C GLY A 135 14.74 10.71 -1.16
N GLY A 136 15.63 11.44 -0.48
CA GLY A 136 16.54 12.42 -1.09
C GLY A 136 16.06 13.85 -1.21
N LYS A 137 14.85 14.13 -0.80
CA LYS A 137 14.37 15.50 -0.54
C LYS A 137 13.74 15.47 0.83
N GLY A 138 14.13 16.37 1.71
CA GLY A 138 13.55 16.52 3.04
C GLY A 138 12.03 16.68 2.99
N PHE A 139 11.36 16.59 4.11
CA PHE A 139 9.89 16.76 4.21
C PHE A 139 9.38 18.10 3.66
N LYS A 140 10.23 19.11 3.56
CA LYS A 140 9.90 20.43 2.96
C LYS A 140 9.37 20.38 1.52
N GLY A 141 9.51 19.24 0.82
CA GLY A 141 9.01 19.08 -0.56
C GLY A 141 7.65 18.43 -0.69
N PHE A 142 7.03 17.93 0.40
CA PHE A 142 5.72 17.29 0.31
C PHE A 142 4.58 18.28 0.26
N GLY A 143 3.64 18.02 -0.64
CA GLY A 143 2.36 18.69 -0.71
C GLY A 143 1.45 18.35 0.47
N PRO A 144 0.24 18.93 0.51
CA PRO A 144 -0.75 18.65 1.54
C PRO A 144 -1.21 17.19 1.49
N GLU A 145 -1.59 16.69 2.66
CA GLU A 145 -2.24 15.38 2.81
C GLU A 145 -3.68 15.43 2.28
N PRO A 146 -4.05 14.58 1.34
CA PRO A 146 -5.36 14.67 0.69
C PRO A 146 -6.54 14.35 1.60
N LEU A 147 -6.34 13.63 2.69
CA LEU A 147 -7.41 13.27 3.64
C LEU A 147 -7.53 14.23 4.82
N GLU A 148 -6.54 15.09 5.05
CA GLU A 148 -6.61 16.07 6.13
C GLU A 148 -7.72 17.10 5.91
N PRO A 149 -8.37 17.58 7.00
CA PRO A 149 -9.40 18.62 6.93
C PRO A 149 -8.89 19.94 6.31
N SER A 150 -7.61 20.26 6.52
CA SER A 150 -6.96 21.43 5.96
C SER A 150 -6.85 21.42 4.43
N PHE A 151 -6.86 20.25 3.80
CA PHE A 151 -6.85 20.09 2.35
C PHE A 151 -8.25 20.26 1.77
N THR A 152 -8.72 21.49 1.72
CA THR A 152 -10.05 21.86 1.20
C THR A 152 -10.07 21.94 -0.33
N ALA A 153 -11.27 21.95 -0.92
CA ALA A 153 -11.46 22.16 -2.37
C ALA A 153 -10.84 23.50 -2.83
N ARG A 154 -10.82 24.52 -1.96
CA ARG A 154 -10.18 25.82 -2.22
C ARG A 154 -8.66 25.68 -2.33
N VAL A 155 -8.04 24.94 -1.42
CA VAL A 155 -6.60 24.65 -1.44
C VAL A 155 -6.22 23.86 -2.69
N PHE A 156 -6.96 22.79 -3.01
CA PHE A 156 -6.73 22.00 -4.22
C PHE A 156 -6.84 22.87 -5.49
N ARG A 157 -7.89 23.69 -5.59
CA ARG A 157 -8.13 24.57 -6.72
C ARG A 157 -7.00 25.60 -6.90
N LYS A 158 -6.52 26.21 -5.82
CA LYS A 158 -5.38 27.14 -5.85
C LYS A 158 -4.12 26.46 -6.38
N ARG A 159 -3.88 25.20 -5.98
CA ARG A 159 -2.70 24.46 -6.38
C ARG A 159 -2.74 23.98 -7.83
N ILE A 160 -3.89 23.53 -8.33
CA ILE A 160 -4.00 22.97 -9.68
C ILE A 160 -4.00 24.06 -10.77
N ARG A 161 -4.59 25.22 -10.52
CA ARG A 161 -4.67 26.33 -11.47
C ARG A 161 -3.31 26.91 -11.85
N GLY A 162 -2.31 26.80 -10.99
CA GLY A 162 -0.95 27.22 -11.29
C GLY A 162 -0.14 26.22 -12.13
N ARG A 163 -0.73 25.09 -12.56
CA ARG A 163 -0.02 24.01 -13.24
C ARG A 163 -0.40 23.87 -14.70
N LYS A 164 0.62 23.72 -15.58
CA LYS A 164 0.44 23.51 -17.02
C LYS A 164 0.64 22.05 -17.43
N GLY A 165 1.14 21.18 -16.53
CA GLY A 165 1.44 19.78 -16.78
C GLY A 165 0.19 18.92 -16.98
N ARG A 166 0.41 17.68 -17.41
CA ARG A 166 -0.63 16.65 -17.56
C ARG A 166 -1.10 16.16 -16.21
N LEU A 167 -2.38 15.80 -16.10
CA LEU A 167 -3.02 15.44 -14.82
C LEU A 167 -2.36 14.26 -14.11
N LYS A 168 -2.07 13.16 -14.83
CA LYS A 168 -1.51 12.00 -14.14
C LYS A 168 -0.11 12.26 -13.57
N PRO A 169 0.87 12.78 -14.31
CA PRO A 169 2.16 13.16 -13.73
C PRO A 169 2.03 14.14 -12.57
N LEU A 170 1.09 15.08 -12.64
CA LEU A 170 0.83 16.03 -11.58
C LEU A 170 0.31 15.35 -10.30
N LEU A 171 -0.63 14.41 -10.41
CA LEU A 171 -1.13 13.65 -9.26
C LEU A 171 -0.05 12.73 -8.64
N LEU A 172 0.94 12.30 -9.42
CA LEU A 172 2.07 11.51 -8.93
C LEU A 172 3.15 12.34 -8.24
N ASP A 173 3.15 13.67 -8.48
CA ASP A 173 4.07 14.60 -7.83
C ASP A 173 3.72 14.75 -6.34
N GLN A 174 4.58 14.18 -5.48
CA GLN A 174 4.39 14.25 -4.03
C GLN A 174 4.46 15.68 -3.49
N GLY A 175 5.04 16.62 -4.24
CA GLY A 175 5.02 18.04 -3.94
C GLY A 175 3.68 18.70 -4.29
N PHE A 176 2.89 18.13 -5.19
CA PHE A 176 1.55 18.62 -5.52
C PHE A 176 0.51 18.12 -4.50
N VAL A 177 0.44 16.80 -4.28
CA VAL A 177 -0.42 16.14 -3.30
C VAL A 177 0.33 14.93 -2.73
N ALA A 178 0.38 14.81 -1.42
CA ALA A 178 1.12 13.75 -0.75
C ALA A 178 0.39 12.41 -0.84
N GLY A 179 1.15 11.31 -0.92
CA GLY A 179 0.64 9.96 -0.76
C GLY A 179 -0.02 9.33 -2.00
N VAL A 180 -0.47 10.11 -2.98
CA VAL A 180 -1.08 9.57 -4.21
C VAL A 180 0.00 8.90 -5.08
N GLY A 181 -0.31 7.72 -5.60
CA GLY A 181 0.57 6.98 -6.50
C GLY A 181 -0.17 6.47 -7.73
N ASN A 182 0.37 5.43 -8.35
CA ASN A 182 -0.06 4.98 -9.67
C ASN A 182 -1.48 4.39 -9.67
N ILE A 183 -1.83 3.65 -8.61
CA ILE A 183 -3.13 3.00 -8.45
C ILE A 183 -4.20 4.07 -8.31
N TYR A 184 -4.09 4.87 -7.27
CA TYR A 184 -5.14 5.81 -6.89
C TYR A 184 -5.20 7.03 -7.82
N ALA A 185 -4.12 7.36 -8.56
CA ALA A 185 -4.19 8.36 -9.63
C ALA A 185 -5.05 7.89 -10.82
N ASP A 186 -4.90 6.62 -11.26
CA ASP A 186 -5.71 6.07 -12.35
C ASP A 186 -7.18 5.98 -11.94
N GLU A 187 -7.46 5.48 -10.75
CA GLU A 187 -8.81 5.34 -10.20
C GLU A 187 -9.51 6.71 -10.02
N ALA A 188 -8.80 7.69 -9.44
CA ALA A 188 -9.34 9.05 -9.26
C ALA A 188 -9.65 9.74 -10.59
N LEU A 189 -8.77 9.60 -11.59
CA LEU A 189 -8.99 10.15 -12.92
C LEU A 189 -10.16 9.47 -13.63
N TRP A 190 -10.31 8.14 -13.50
CA TRP A 190 -11.45 7.43 -14.06
C TRP A 190 -12.76 7.85 -13.37
N ALA A 191 -12.76 7.92 -12.04
CA ALA A 191 -13.93 8.35 -11.28
C ALA A 191 -14.34 9.79 -11.66
N ALA A 192 -13.38 10.69 -11.81
CA ALA A 192 -13.61 12.07 -12.22
C ALA A 192 -13.88 12.23 -13.73
N ARG A 193 -13.85 11.17 -14.55
CA ARG A 193 -14.04 11.23 -16.01
C ARG A 193 -13.03 12.15 -16.71
N LEU A 194 -11.80 12.18 -16.22
CA LEU A 194 -10.72 13.03 -16.76
C LEU A 194 -9.65 12.17 -17.42
N HIS A 195 -9.26 12.54 -18.64
CA HIS A 195 -8.21 11.82 -19.36
C HIS A 195 -6.84 12.04 -18.68
N PRO A 196 -6.01 10.99 -18.49
CA PRO A 196 -4.74 11.13 -17.78
C PRO A 196 -3.73 12.07 -18.45
N LEU A 197 -3.83 12.28 -19.77
CA LEU A 197 -3.01 13.21 -20.55
C LEU A 197 -3.60 14.64 -20.63
N ARG A 198 -4.79 14.89 -20.07
CA ARG A 198 -5.38 16.21 -20.07
C ARG A 198 -4.51 17.20 -19.30
N SER A 199 -4.35 18.42 -19.85
CA SER A 199 -3.62 19.48 -19.17
C SER A 199 -4.39 19.97 -17.94
N ALA A 200 -3.70 20.22 -16.84
CA ALA A 200 -4.28 20.80 -15.65
C ALA A 200 -4.84 22.21 -15.93
N ALA A 201 -4.17 22.97 -16.83
CA ALA A 201 -4.60 24.31 -17.23
C ALA A 201 -5.92 24.35 -18.01
N SER A 202 -6.36 23.21 -18.59
CA SER A 202 -7.61 23.13 -19.35
C SER A 202 -8.82 22.73 -18.51
N LEU A 203 -8.65 22.50 -17.20
CA LEU A 203 -9.74 22.12 -16.32
C LEU A 203 -10.70 23.28 -16.07
N ARG A 204 -11.99 22.97 -16.17
CA ARG A 204 -13.05 23.88 -15.73
C ARG A 204 -13.27 23.75 -14.21
N PRO A 205 -13.82 24.73 -13.52
CA PRO A 205 -14.08 24.64 -12.07
C PRO A 205 -14.86 23.39 -11.64
N ALA A 206 -15.80 22.92 -12.47
CA ALA A 206 -16.55 21.69 -12.22
C ALA A 206 -15.66 20.43 -12.28
N ASP A 207 -14.69 20.39 -13.22
CA ASP A 207 -13.73 19.30 -13.36
C ASP A 207 -12.76 19.27 -12.17
N GLU A 208 -12.27 20.44 -11.73
CA GLU A 208 -11.43 20.59 -10.54
C GLU A 208 -12.13 20.03 -9.29
N GLY A 209 -13.39 20.47 -9.08
CA GLY A 209 -14.21 20.04 -7.93
C GLY A 209 -14.51 18.54 -7.95
N ARG A 210 -14.78 17.97 -9.14
CA ARG A 210 -15.01 16.54 -9.29
C ARG A 210 -13.75 15.74 -8.99
N LEU A 211 -12.59 16.13 -9.53
CA LEU A 211 -11.31 15.46 -9.26
C LEU A 211 -10.97 15.48 -7.77
N TYR A 212 -11.12 16.61 -7.11
CA TYR A 212 -10.92 16.74 -5.67
C TYR A 212 -11.78 15.78 -4.86
N ARG A 213 -13.10 15.74 -5.12
CA ARG A 213 -14.04 14.87 -4.39
C ARG A 213 -13.74 13.39 -4.62
N GLU A 214 -13.55 12.99 -5.88
CA GLU A 214 -13.33 11.57 -6.21
C GLU A 214 -11.99 11.05 -5.70
N MET A 215 -10.93 11.86 -5.76
CA MET A 215 -9.63 11.50 -5.18
C MET A 215 -9.75 11.25 -3.67
N ARG A 216 -10.38 12.16 -2.93
CA ARG A 216 -10.58 12.00 -1.48
C ARG A 216 -11.46 10.79 -1.15
N ARG A 217 -12.56 10.61 -1.87
CA ARG A 217 -13.48 9.48 -1.68
C ARG A 217 -12.76 8.14 -1.84
N ILE A 218 -12.02 7.98 -2.96
CA ILE A 218 -11.31 6.73 -3.25
C ILE A 218 -10.21 6.46 -2.23
N LEU A 219 -9.44 7.47 -1.84
CA LEU A 219 -8.40 7.30 -0.83
C LEU A 219 -8.99 6.96 0.54
N ALA A 220 -10.09 7.59 0.95
CA ALA A 220 -10.77 7.27 2.21
C ALA A 220 -11.34 5.83 2.20
N GLU A 221 -11.97 5.43 1.09
CA GLU A 221 -12.46 4.06 0.91
C GLU A 221 -11.31 3.04 0.95
N ALA A 222 -10.19 3.36 0.28
CA ALA A 222 -9.02 2.50 0.29
C ALA A 222 -8.40 2.35 1.69
N VAL A 223 -8.36 3.42 2.49
CA VAL A 223 -7.93 3.34 3.90
C VAL A 223 -8.88 2.46 4.72
N ALA A 224 -10.20 2.64 4.54
CA ALA A 224 -11.20 1.81 5.23
C ALA A 224 -11.10 0.32 4.87
N ARG A 225 -10.65 0.01 3.64
CA ARG A 225 -10.42 -1.34 3.14
C ARG A 225 -9.00 -1.86 3.35
N ARG A 226 -8.20 -1.20 4.18
CA ARG A 226 -6.81 -1.55 4.49
C ARG A 226 -5.85 -1.53 3.27
N GLY A 227 -6.18 -0.75 2.24
CA GLY A 227 -5.40 -0.65 1.00
C GLY A 227 -5.60 -1.83 0.06
N SER A 228 -4.70 -1.97 -0.89
CA SER A 228 -4.67 -3.04 -1.90
C SER A 228 -3.49 -3.97 -1.68
N SER A 229 -3.73 -5.28 -1.72
CA SER A 229 -2.70 -6.32 -1.79
C SER A 229 -2.46 -6.66 -3.25
N ILE A 230 -1.59 -5.86 -3.91
CA ILE A 230 -1.27 -6.01 -5.33
C ILE A 230 0.24 -6.16 -5.49
N ASP A 231 0.64 -7.00 -6.45
CA ASP A 231 2.03 -7.34 -6.75
C ASP A 231 2.74 -8.06 -5.58
N ASP A 232 3.87 -7.55 -5.14
CA ASP A 232 4.73 -8.16 -4.12
C ASP A 232 4.49 -7.59 -2.71
N TYR A 233 3.37 -6.85 -2.49
CA TYR A 233 3.05 -6.26 -1.19
C TYR A 233 1.81 -6.93 -0.57
N THR A 234 1.99 -7.44 0.64
CA THR A 234 0.94 -7.93 1.54
C THR A 234 1.16 -7.27 2.88
N ALA A 235 0.11 -6.76 3.50
CA ALA A 235 0.20 -6.23 4.86
C ALA A 235 0.46 -7.38 5.85
N PRO A 236 1.28 -7.19 6.90
CA PRO A 236 1.59 -8.23 7.88
C PRO A 236 0.36 -8.86 8.53
N ASP A 237 -0.64 -8.04 8.86
CA ASP A 237 -1.84 -8.45 9.60
C ASP A 237 -3.05 -8.73 8.71
N GLY A 238 -2.81 -9.15 7.47
CA GLY A 238 -3.84 -9.56 6.53
C GLY A 238 -3.97 -8.68 5.30
N ASP A 239 -4.60 -9.25 4.29
CA ASP A 239 -4.77 -8.60 3.00
C ASP A 239 -5.78 -7.45 3.05
N GLY A 240 -5.42 -6.34 2.41
CA GLY A 240 -6.39 -5.32 2.02
C GLY A 240 -7.39 -5.87 1.01
N SER A 241 -8.52 -5.23 0.86
CA SER A 241 -9.59 -5.62 -0.08
C SER A 241 -9.86 -4.57 -1.15
N MET A 242 -9.05 -3.53 -1.25
CA MET A 242 -9.28 -2.46 -2.24
C MET A 242 -9.04 -2.92 -3.67
N GLN A 243 -8.22 -3.97 -3.91
CA GLN A 243 -8.02 -4.55 -5.24
C GLN A 243 -9.32 -5.03 -5.90
N ASP A 244 -10.31 -5.45 -5.12
CA ASP A 244 -11.61 -5.92 -5.63
C ASP A 244 -12.50 -4.76 -6.14
N GLU A 245 -12.21 -3.55 -5.70
CA GLU A 245 -12.95 -2.33 -6.04
C GLU A 245 -12.30 -1.51 -7.16
N LEU A 246 -11.10 -1.88 -7.61
CA LEU A 246 -10.42 -1.15 -8.67
C LEU A 246 -11.20 -1.24 -9.99
N ARG A 247 -11.37 -0.11 -10.65
CA ARG A 247 -12.20 0.00 -11.86
C ARG A 247 -11.40 0.03 -13.15
N VAL A 248 -10.14 0.49 -13.09
CA VAL A 248 -9.27 0.57 -14.28
C VAL A 248 -7.87 0.05 -14.04
N TYR A 249 -7.30 0.19 -12.85
CA TYR A 249 -5.92 -0.17 -12.59
C TYR A 249 -5.70 -1.68 -12.80
N GLN A 250 -4.68 -2.05 -13.62
CA GLN A 250 -4.38 -3.43 -14.04
C GLN A 250 -5.50 -4.18 -14.79
N ARG A 251 -6.54 -3.47 -15.25
CA ARG A 251 -7.70 -4.04 -15.94
C ARG A 251 -7.70 -3.77 -17.44
N ALA A 252 -6.51 -3.64 -18.05
CA ALA A 252 -6.38 -3.44 -19.51
C ALA A 252 -7.06 -4.56 -20.30
N GLY A 253 -7.92 -4.19 -21.27
CA GLY A 253 -8.71 -5.13 -22.07
C GLY A 253 -10.04 -5.53 -21.46
N GLU A 254 -10.23 -5.37 -20.15
CA GLU A 254 -11.52 -5.67 -19.50
C GLU A 254 -12.57 -4.58 -19.80
N PRO A 255 -13.87 -4.92 -19.71
CA PRO A 255 -14.93 -3.96 -19.95
C PRO A 255 -14.98 -2.89 -18.86
N CYS A 256 -15.06 -1.62 -19.30
CA CYS A 256 -15.29 -0.49 -18.41
C CYS A 256 -16.66 -0.63 -17.72
N ALA A 257 -16.71 -0.54 -16.40
CA ALA A 257 -17.93 -0.67 -15.60
C ALA A 257 -19.01 0.38 -15.94
N ARG A 258 -18.65 1.50 -16.63
CA ARG A 258 -19.61 2.53 -17.04
C ARG A 258 -20.18 2.36 -18.45
N CYS A 259 -19.37 1.90 -19.39
CA CYS A 259 -19.76 1.92 -20.81
C CYS A 259 -19.48 0.62 -21.57
N GLY A 260 -19.00 -0.42 -20.89
CA GLY A 260 -18.70 -1.73 -21.47
C GLY A 260 -17.48 -1.77 -22.41
N ARG A 261 -16.92 -0.62 -22.82
CA ARG A 261 -15.77 -0.60 -23.73
C ARG A 261 -14.49 -1.00 -23.01
N PRO A 262 -13.52 -1.61 -23.71
CA PRO A 262 -12.29 -2.09 -23.09
C PRO A 262 -11.48 -0.94 -22.48
N ILE A 263 -10.98 -1.15 -21.27
CA ILE A 263 -9.99 -0.31 -20.61
C ILE A 263 -8.70 -0.32 -21.43
N ARG A 264 -8.12 0.85 -21.64
CA ARG A 264 -6.88 1.03 -22.38
C ARG A 264 -5.70 1.20 -21.44
N ARG A 265 -4.53 0.82 -21.93
CA ARG A 265 -3.25 1.01 -21.24
C ARG A 265 -2.30 1.81 -22.13
N ILE A 266 -1.65 2.82 -21.54
CA ILE A 266 -0.54 3.58 -22.12
C ILE A 266 0.58 3.70 -21.09
N VAL A 267 1.74 4.20 -21.52
CA VAL A 267 2.85 4.53 -20.63
C VAL A 267 3.03 6.05 -20.59
N ILE A 268 3.04 6.62 -19.40
CA ILE A 268 3.28 8.05 -19.17
C ILE A 268 4.42 8.17 -18.15
N GLY A 269 5.56 8.76 -18.53
CA GLY A 269 6.68 8.95 -17.59
C GLY A 269 7.15 7.65 -16.95
N ALA A 270 7.35 6.58 -17.72
CA ALA A 270 7.71 5.22 -17.28
C ALA A 270 6.67 4.56 -16.33
N ARG A 271 5.44 5.06 -16.28
CA ARG A 271 4.34 4.49 -15.47
C ARG A 271 3.22 3.96 -16.35
N SER A 272 2.82 2.71 -16.13
CA SER A 272 1.59 2.16 -16.73
C SER A 272 0.41 3.00 -16.30
N THR A 273 -0.48 3.31 -17.23
CA THR A 273 -1.64 4.16 -17.04
C THR A 273 -2.86 3.49 -17.63
N HIS A 274 -3.87 3.24 -16.82
CA HIS A 274 -5.08 2.53 -17.21
C HIS A 274 -6.27 3.50 -17.21
N PHE A 275 -7.05 3.50 -18.28
CA PHE A 275 -8.17 4.43 -18.41
C PHE A 275 -9.18 3.94 -19.45
N CYS A 276 -10.40 4.46 -19.39
CA CYS A 276 -11.41 4.25 -20.43
C CYS A 276 -11.38 5.43 -21.42
N SER A 277 -10.91 5.22 -22.64
CA SER A 277 -10.80 6.26 -23.67
C SER A 277 -12.13 6.89 -24.07
N TRP A 278 -13.25 6.22 -23.78
CA TRP A 278 -14.60 6.74 -24.05
C TRP A 278 -15.15 7.60 -22.91
N CYS A 279 -15.05 7.12 -21.67
CA CYS A 279 -15.52 7.87 -20.50
C CYS A 279 -14.61 9.04 -20.12
N GLN A 280 -13.32 8.93 -20.43
CA GLN A 280 -12.27 9.91 -20.12
C GLN A 280 -11.74 10.53 -21.43
N ARG A 281 -12.57 11.35 -22.09
CA ARG A 281 -12.19 11.92 -23.39
C ARG A 281 -11.15 13.01 -23.25
N LEU A 282 -10.13 12.96 -24.12
CA LEU A 282 -9.17 14.04 -24.27
C LEU A 282 -9.78 15.14 -25.17
N PRO A 283 -9.75 16.42 -24.77
CA PRO A 283 -10.18 17.53 -25.60
C PRO A 283 -9.48 17.54 -26.97
N ALA A 284 -10.20 17.96 -28.02
CA ALA A 284 -9.69 17.90 -29.39
C ALA A 284 -8.38 18.70 -29.57
N ASN A 285 -8.32 19.89 -28.97
CA ASN A 285 -7.14 20.76 -29.00
C ASN A 285 -5.91 20.19 -28.27
N GLU A 286 -6.06 19.17 -27.43
CA GLU A 286 -4.95 18.53 -26.72
C GLU A 286 -4.47 17.23 -27.37
N ARG A 287 -5.19 16.71 -28.38
CA ARG A 287 -4.89 15.42 -29.02
C ARG A 287 -3.57 15.45 -29.78
N ALA A 288 -3.27 16.54 -30.49
CA ALA A 288 -2.02 16.67 -31.22
C ALA A 288 -0.80 16.52 -30.31
N GLY A 289 -0.78 17.21 -29.17
CA GLY A 289 0.31 17.13 -28.18
C GLY A 289 0.41 15.78 -27.44
N ALA A 290 -0.63 14.93 -27.52
CA ALA A 290 -0.66 13.60 -26.95
C ALA A 290 -0.42 12.47 -27.97
N ALA A 291 -0.37 12.77 -29.27
CA ALA A 291 -0.39 11.79 -30.35
C ALA A 291 0.73 10.74 -30.26
N ALA A 292 1.95 11.14 -29.89
CA ALA A 292 3.08 10.22 -29.74
C ALA A 292 2.82 9.16 -28.66
N ILE A 293 2.26 9.56 -27.49
CA ILE A 293 1.92 8.65 -26.39
C ILE A 293 0.74 7.78 -26.77
N LEU A 294 -0.27 8.35 -27.44
CA LEU A 294 -1.47 7.62 -27.86
C LEU A 294 -1.20 6.61 -28.97
N ARG A 295 -0.18 6.81 -29.83
CA ARG A 295 0.27 5.79 -30.80
C ARG A 295 0.85 4.55 -30.12
N GLY A 296 1.47 4.71 -28.95
CA GLY A 296 1.91 3.58 -28.12
C GLY A 296 0.78 2.89 -27.33
N MET A 297 -0.47 3.27 -27.58
CA MET A 297 -1.65 2.61 -27.01
C MET A 297 -1.88 1.28 -27.73
N GLU A 298 -1.31 0.23 -27.19
CA GLU A 298 -1.51 -1.11 -27.75
C GLU A 298 -2.95 -1.57 -27.58
N PRO A 299 -3.57 -2.11 -28.64
CA PRO A 299 -4.69 -3.01 -28.50
C PRO A 299 -4.15 -4.37 -28.06
N ARG A 300 -3.62 -4.53 -26.88
CA ARG A 300 -3.31 -5.87 -26.36
C ARG A 300 -4.62 -6.49 -25.89
N ILE A 301 -5.26 -7.22 -26.78
CA ILE A 301 -6.12 -8.34 -26.47
C ILE A 301 -5.31 -9.27 -25.58
N GLY A 302 -5.84 -9.53 -24.37
CA GLY A 302 -5.18 -10.14 -23.24
C GLY A 302 -4.21 -11.28 -23.53
N ARG A 303 -3.02 -11.19 -23.03
CA ARG A 303 -2.41 -12.34 -22.37
C ARG A 303 -3.14 -12.52 -21.04
N PRO A 304 -3.73 -13.70 -20.78
CA PRO A 304 -4.26 -13.97 -19.46
C PRO A 304 -3.13 -13.74 -18.45
N ALA A 305 -3.46 -13.03 -17.36
CA ALA A 305 -2.54 -12.91 -16.24
C ALA A 305 -2.16 -14.34 -15.85
N VAL A 306 -0.90 -14.69 -16.00
CA VAL A 306 -0.36 -15.94 -15.47
C VAL A 306 -0.54 -15.81 -13.95
N PRO A 307 -1.29 -16.72 -13.30
CA PRO A 307 -1.35 -16.74 -11.85
C PRO A 307 0.08 -16.90 -11.34
N ARG A 308 0.60 -15.90 -10.66
CA ARG A 308 1.88 -16.02 -9.95
C ARG A 308 1.63 -16.90 -8.73
N THR A 309 1.82 -18.19 -8.92
CA THR A 309 1.92 -19.16 -7.81
C THR A 309 3.30 -18.99 -7.16
N GLY A 310 3.40 -18.00 -6.29
CA GLY A 310 4.45 -17.97 -5.27
C GLY A 310 3.89 -18.62 -4.01
N PRO A 311 4.70 -19.29 -3.19
CA PRO A 311 4.21 -19.91 -1.97
C PRO A 311 3.60 -18.85 -1.05
N ARG A 312 2.37 -19.11 -0.59
CA ARG A 312 1.71 -18.33 0.47
C ARG A 312 2.41 -18.68 1.77
N TRP A 313 2.85 -17.68 2.49
CA TRP A 313 3.57 -17.81 3.76
C TRP A 313 2.73 -18.34 4.94
N THR A 314 1.48 -18.75 4.72
CA THR A 314 0.63 -19.39 5.74
C THR A 314 0.98 -20.85 6.04
N GLU A 315 1.97 -21.43 5.36
CA GLU A 315 2.31 -22.87 5.51
C GLU A 315 3.69 -23.14 6.12
N ILE A 316 4.37 -22.16 6.69
CA ILE A 316 5.62 -22.41 7.41
C ILE A 316 5.37 -22.30 8.93
N GLY A 317 4.53 -23.19 9.40
CA GLY A 317 4.30 -23.42 10.82
C GLY A 317 3.92 -24.87 11.05
N GLY A 318 4.89 -25.76 11.25
CA GLY A 318 4.68 -27.13 11.71
C GLY A 318 5.03 -28.20 10.67
N GLY A 319 6.21 -28.72 10.75
CA GLY A 319 6.64 -29.90 9.98
C GLY A 319 8.06 -30.28 10.36
N ASP A 320 8.12 -31.35 11.08
CA ASP A 320 9.23 -32.16 11.58
C ASP A 320 10.43 -32.29 10.63
N GLY A 321 11.62 -32.29 11.22
CA GLY A 321 12.88 -32.32 10.48
C GLY A 321 13.16 -33.64 9.79
N SER A 322 13.55 -33.58 8.54
CA SER A 322 14.56 -34.49 7.96
C SER A 322 15.18 -33.89 6.71
N LEU A 323 16.47 -33.62 6.78
CA LEU A 323 17.36 -33.25 5.68
C LEU A 323 17.59 -34.45 4.78
N GLY A 324 17.15 -34.38 3.53
CA GLY A 324 17.54 -35.30 2.46
C GLY A 324 18.25 -34.53 1.35
N ILE A 325 19.55 -34.70 1.26
CA ILE A 325 20.41 -34.28 0.15
C ILE A 325 20.15 -35.20 -1.05
N ALA A 326 19.75 -34.68 -2.20
CA ALA A 326 19.79 -35.41 -3.46
C ALA A 326 20.46 -34.58 -4.55
N THR A 327 21.60 -35.10 -4.98
CA THR A 327 22.44 -34.72 -6.11
C THR A 327 21.74 -34.99 -7.45
N GLY A 328 22.08 -34.19 -8.45
CA GLY A 328 21.52 -34.05 -9.79
C GLY A 328 21.44 -35.31 -10.66
N SER A 329 20.64 -35.22 -11.70
CA SER A 329 20.97 -35.70 -13.04
C SER A 329 19.91 -35.25 -14.07
N THR A 330 20.38 -34.75 -15.18
CA THR A 330 19.72 -34.47 -16.46
C THR A 330 19.02 -35.69 -17.08
N ARG A 331 17.80 -35.53 -17.66
CA ARG A 331 17.43 -36.13 -18.96
C ARG A 331 16.13 -35.56 -19.54
N ARG A 332 16.17 -35.33 -20.86
CA ARG A 332 15.07 -35.01 -21.79
C ARG A 332 14.12 -36.19 -22.00
N ALA A 333 12.84 -35.94 -22.26
CA ALA A 333 12.02 -36.36 -23.41
C ALA A 333 10.51 -36.11 -23.15
N ALA A 334 9.89 -35.41 -23.99
CA ALA A 334 8.80 -35.68 -24.97
C ALA A 334 7.52 -36.43 -24.49
N GLY A 335 6.34 -35.84 -24.79
CA GLY A 335 5.08 -36.59 -24.99
C GLY A 335 3.85 -36.00 -24.28
N ALA A 336 2.95 -35.34 -25.04
CA ALA A 336 1.55 -35.09 -24.64
C ALA A 336 0.74 -36.38 -24.73
N PRO A 337 -0.52 -36.51 -24.25
CA PRO A 337 -1.64 -35.65 -24.58
C PRO A 337 -2.68 -35.37 -23.45
N ALA A 338 -3.66 -34.56 -23.82
CA ALA A 338 -4.81 -34.01 -23.14
C ALA A 338 -5.67 -34.93 -22.25
N ALA A 339 -6.19 -34.33 -21.15
CA ALA A 339 -7.47 -34.75 -20.58
C ALA A 339 -8.25 -33.52 -20.02
N ALA A 340 -9.45 -33.37 -20.42
CA ALA A 340 -10.43 -32.35 -20.06
C ALA A 340 -10.89 -32.52 -18.60
N GLY A 341 -10.85 -31.44 -17.80
CA GLY A 341 -11.43 -31.39 -16.46
C GLY A 341 -12.33 -30.16 -16.30
N SER A 342 -13.59 -30.43 -15.98
CA SER A 342 -14.74 -29.55 -15.92
C SER A 342 -14.56 -28.27 -15.06
N ARG A 343 -15.01 -27.13 -15.62
CA ARG A 343 -15.15 -25.84 -14.94
C ARG A 343 -16.31 -25.88 -13.93
N ALA A 344 -16.02 -25.89 -12.65
CA ALA A 344 -16.99 -25.56 -11.60
C ALA A 344 -17.28 -24.06 -11.60
N SER A 345 -18.54 -23.67 -11.69
CA SER A 345 -19.00 -22.29 -11.85
C SER A 345 -18.82 -21.44 -10.59
N ARG A 346 -18.70 -20.14 -10.79
CA ARG A 346 -18.52 -19.08 -9.75
C ARG A 346 -19.64 -19.12 -8.68
N ALA A 347 -20.80 -19.70 -9.01
CA ALA A 347 -21.95 -19.85 -8.10
C ALA A 347 -21.72 -20.87 -6.97
N ASP A 348 -20.87 -21.88 -7.19
CA ASP A 348 -20.60 -22.92 -6.18
C ASP A 348 -19.64 -22.46 -5.09
N ARG A 349 -18.75 -21.52 -5.38
CA ARG A 349 -17.83 -20.94 -4.37
C ARG A 349 -18.56 -20.00 -3.41
N THR A 350 -19.55 -19.26 -3.89
CA THR A 350 -20.37 -18.36 -3.05
C THR A 350 -21.27 -19.13 -2.09
N ARG A 351 -21.78 -20.29 -2.50
CA ARG A 351 -22.64 -21.14 -1.64
C ARG A 351 -21.84 -21.82 -0.51
N ARG A 352 -20.59 -22.23 -0.75
CA ARG A 352 -19.72 -22.80 0.30
C ARG A 352 -19.32 -21.76 1.35
N ALA A 353 -19.00 -20.53 0.94
CA ALA A 353 -18.65 -19.44 1.87
C ALA A 353 -19.84 -19.02 2.75
N ALA A 354 -21.07 -19.05 2.24
CA ALA A 354 -22.28 -18.75 3.01
C ALA A 354 -22.63 -19.85 4.03
N ALA A 355 -22.36 -21.12 3.71
CA ALA A 355 -22.58 -22.26 4.61
C ALA A 355 -21.63 -22.22 5.81
N THR A 356 -20.36 -21.86 5.59
CA THR A 356 -19.35 -21.76 6.66
C THR A 356 -19.66 -20.60 7.64
N ARG A 357 -20.18 -19.48 7.15
CA ARG A 357 -20.59 -18.35 7.99
C ARG A 357 -21.82 -18.67 8.86
N ARG A 358 -22.77 -19.49 8.38
CA ARG A 358 -23.93 -19.93 9.16
C ARG A 358 -23.57 -20.93 10.26
N ALA A 359 -22.56 -21.77 10.04
CA ALA A 359 -22.05 -22.70 11.05
C ALA A 359 -21.34 -21.97 12.21
N ALA A 360 -20.53 -20.96 11.89
CA ALA A 360 -19.84 -20.14 12.89
C ALA A 360 -20.81 -19.32 13.75
N ALA A 361 -21.88 -18.78 13.16
CA ALA A 361 -22.88 -18.00 13.89
C ALA A 361 -23.74 -18.88 14.84
N ARG A 362 -23.94 -20.17 14.54
CA ARG A 362 -24.64 -21.11 15.44
C ARG A 362 -23.77 -21.54 16.61
N ALA A 363 -22.47 -21.68 16.45
CA ALA A 363 -21.54 -22.03 17.52
C ALA A 363 -21.41 -20.90 18.57
N ALA A 364 -21.47 -19.63 18.15
CA ALA A 364 -21.43 -18.47 19.04
C ALA A 364 -22.72 -18.26 19.86
N ALA A 365 -23.87 -18.79 19.42
CA ALA A 365 -25.16 -18.62 20.11
C ALA A 365 -25.42 -19.65 21.21
N THR A 366 -24.59 -20.70 21.34
CA THR A 366 -24.77 -21.74 22.35
C THR A 366 -23.96 -21.52 23.64
N ASP A 367 -23.07 -20.51 23.66
CA ASP A 367 -22.16 -20.27 24.80
C ASP A 367 -22.67 -19.19 25.79
N THR A 368 -23.88 -18.65 25.61
CA THR A 368 -24.43 -17.59 26.50
C THR A 368 -25.53 -18.04 27.45
N SER A 369 -25.77 -19.37 27.63
CA SER A 369 -26.89 -19.84 28.49
C SER A 369 -26.49 -20.39 29.86
N SER A 370 -25.25 -20.18 30.34
CA SER A 370 -24.80 -20.72 31.64
C SER A 370 -24.18 -19.66 32.56
N LEU A 371 -24.89 -18.57 32.85
CA LEU A 371 -24.58 -17.72 34.03
C LEU A 371 -25.86 -17.06 34.52
N ARG A 372 -26.56 -17.78 35.41
CA ARG A 372 -27.51 -17.15 36.36
C ARG A 372 -26.77 -16.90 37.68
N PRO A 373 -26.86 -15.72 38.28
CA PRO A 373 -26.47 -15.54 39.66
C PRO A 373 -27.66 -15.89 40.57
N ASP A 374 -27.39 -16.79 41.51
CA ASP A 374 -28.27 -17.08 42.62
C ASP A 374 -28.40 -15.85 43.52
N GLY A 375 -29.66 -15.55 43.88
CA GLY A 375 -30.01 -14.55 44.86
C GLY A 375 -30.03 -15.14 46.29
N GLY A 376 -29.74 -14.30 47.22
CA GLY A 376 -29.99 -14.47 48.65
C GLY A 376 -29.47 -13.22 49.35
N GLY A 377 -30.16 -12.42 49.99
CA GLY A 377 -31.24 -12.59 50.91
C GLY A 377 -30.82 -12.06 52.28
N ALA A 378 -31.55 -11.05 52.74
CA ALA A 378 -31.86 -10.69 54.12
C ALA A 378 -30.86 -9.86 54.96
N ALA A 379 -31.30 -8.69 55.30
CA ALA A 379 -31.64 -8.19 56.64
C ALA A 379 -30.49 -7.79 57.61
N ALA A 380 -30.33 -6.56 57.85
CA ALA A 380 -30.56 -5.80 59.07
C ALA A 380 -30.15 -4.33 58.84
#